data_041a9c8b9379686ab9e3d2d30eaf714d
#
_entry.id   041a9c8b9379686ab9e3d2d30eaf714d
#
_cell.length_a   1.000
_cell.length_b   1.000
_cell.length_c   1.000
_cell.angle_alpha   90.00
_cell.angle_beta   90.00
_cell.angle_gamma   90.00
#
_symmetry.space_group_name_H-M   'P 1'
#
loop_
_entity.id
_entity.type
_entity.pdbx_description
1 polymer ?
#
loop_
_entity_poly.entity_id
_entity_poly.type
_entity_poly.pdbx_seq_one_letter_code
_entity_poly.pdbx_strand_id
1 'polypeptide(L)'
;MKKRIVSLLLSIAVLIGVLSFPAPEVHAAGGYSIRINYQTNTVNVYYNGTPYKCFLCSTGTWTPHSGTYNLGAKYRWSMLKGGVWGQYCTVITGNIWFHSVPYFSKDPSDLEYEEYDKLGTFASAGCVRMAVRDVKWVYENCPAGTPVTFYASSDPGPFGKPSGIKLANTFQPYKGWDPTDTNSSNPWNQSNQYMRAAFDSDEYLKYNPELEDSIGDDTPALKVHWLSTGIPSGYRGSDEFDVNIYKKNYPDLVSTYGNNNYGYIAHYNNTGKAEGRIADLSIEEVKYVFDSAYYVAKYPELKEVYGTDYNKLLSHFVRIGINEGKEASPVFNINYYKSHYADLRRAFGNDNLAYAIHFVKQGINEGRRASAFFDISLYKSTYKDLQKAFGSNNTKYLTHFVSQGINEGRDSSDVFSSGFYKNKYSDLRKAFGNNGTNYLLHFQNNGLKEGRQASQNFNVSLYKENYSDLNKAFGNNNELYMNHYIEYGKKERRAANVSLKELSYVFNAKYYADKYPDLKKAMGYNETLLREHFLAHGIYEGRQAHPNFSVLKYKERYADLKRNFGNDNVKYMEHYMKYGAKEGRKGN
;
A
#
# COMPACT_ATOMS: atom_id res chain seq x y z
N MET A 1 17.99 -6.79 36.85
CA MET A 1 17.82 -6.77 38.32
C MET A 1 17.12 -5.49 38.74
N LYS A 2 15.86 -5.52 39.14
CA LYS A 2 15.25 -4.73 40.21
C LYS A 2 13.81 -5.21 40.37
N LYS A 3 13.54 -5.62 41.59
CA LYS A 3 12.37 -6.34 42.10
C LYS A 3 11.12 -5.43 42.12
N ARG A 4 9.99 -5.99 41.76
CA ARG A 4 8.66 -5.44 42.03
C ARG A 4 8.24 -5.75 43.45
N ILE A 5 7.86 -4.73 44.18
CA ILE A 5 7.24 -4.83 45.51
C ILE A 5 5.73 -4.81 45.26
N VAL A 6 5.07 -5.89 45.70
CA VAL A 6 3.62 -6.01 45.77
C VAL A 6 3.15 -5.41 47.09
N SER A 7 2.32 -4.40 47.03
CA SER A 7 1.67 -3.79 48.20
C SER A 7 0.29 -4.41 48.37
N LEU A 8 0.10 -5.15 49.44
CA LEU A 8 -1.15 -5.75 49.85
C LEU A 8 -1.89 -4.72 50.74
N LEU A 9 -3.02 -4.20 50.27
CA LEU A 9 -3.94 -3.39 51.08
C LEU A 9 -5.17 -4.24 51.43
N LEU A 10 -5.25 -4.64 52.68
CA LEU A 10 -6.43 -5.26 53.31
C LEU A 10 -7.48 -4.15 53.58
N SER A 11 -8.63 -4.22 52.91
CA SER A 11 -9.78 -3.41 53.27
C SER A 11 -10.83 -4.29 53.93
N ILE A 12 -11.07 -4.03 55.17
CA ILE A 12 -12.16 -4.64 55.98
C ILE A 12 -13.46 -3.96 55.56
N ALA A 13 -14.35 -4.70 54.88
CA ALA A 13 -15.72 -4.25 54.63
C ALA A 13 -16.66 -4.83 55.69
N VAL A 14 -17.36 -3.94 56.34
CA VAL A 14 -18.39 -4.22 57.33
C VAL A 14 -19.57 -4.92 56.68
N LEU A 15 -19.89 -6.13 57.12
CA LEU A 15 -21.08 -6.89 56.71
C LEU A 15 -22.33 -6.28 57.36
N ILE A 16 -23.20 -5.67 56.56
CA ILE A 16 -24.59 -5.45 56.91
C ILE A 16 -25.36 -6.59 56.25
N GLY A 17 -25.70 -7.59 57.04
CA GLY A 17 -26.47 -8.73 56.58
C GLY A 17 -27.91 -8.36 56.30
N VAL A 18 -28.29 -8.35 55.01
CA VAL A 18 -29.69 -8.53 54.62
C VAL A 18 -29.88 -10.04 54.48
N LEU A 19 -30.58 -10.64 55.41
CA LEU A 19 -31.06 -12.01 55.33
C LEU A 19 -32.07 -12.13 54.18
N SER A 20 -31.60 -12.34 52.95
CA SER A 20 -32.41 -12.84 51.85
C SER A 20 -32.50 -14.37 52.02
N PHE A 21 -33.67 -14.87 52.36
CA PHE A 21 -33.96 -16.30 52.31
C PHE A 21 -33.77 -16.78 50.88
N PRO A 22 -32.95 -17.82 50.60
CA PRO A 22 -32.88 -18.39 49.28
C PRO A 22 -34.23 -18.99 48.92
N ALA A 23 -34.82 -18.58 47.80
CA ALA A 23 -35.95 -19.26 47.22
C ALA A 23 -35.57 -20.74 46.99
N PRO A 24 -36.47 -21.71 47.24
CA PRO A 24 -36.15 -23.12 47.08
C PRO A 24 -35.67 -23.39 45.64
N GLU A 25 -34.50 -23.98 45.51
CA GLU A 25 -33.96 -24.42 44.22
C GLU A 25 -34.81 -25.59 43.71
N VAL A 26 -35.61 -25.32 42.68
CA VAL A 26 -36.32 -26.37 41.94
C VAL A 26 -35.35 -26.90 40.88
N HIS A 27 -34.81 -28.07 41.12
CA HIS A 27 -33.92 -28.75 40.14
C HIS A 27 -34.74 -29.26 38.95
N ALA A 28 -34.39 -28.84 37.76
CA ALA A 28 -35.05 -29.23 36.49
C ALA A 28 -34.56 -30.60 35.99
N ALA A 29 -35.44 -31.29 35.26
CA ALA A 29 -35.04 -32.36 34.38
C ALA A 29 -34.07 -31.78 33.30
N GLY A 30 -32.75 -32.06 33.42
CA GLY A 30 -31.75 -31.54 32.49
C GLY A 30 -30.81 -30.47 33.04
N GLY A 31 -30.93 -30.04 34.33
CA GLY A 31 -30.00 -29.15 35.03
C GLY A 31 -30.10 -27.65 34.68
N TYR A 32 -30.98 -27.24 33.76
CA TYR A 32 -31.19 -25.83 33.43
C TYR A 32 -32.29 -25.18 34.31
N SER A 33 -32.07 -23.90 34.67
CA SER A 33 -33.10 -23.01 35.22
C SER A 33 -32.97 -21.64 34.61
N ILE A 34 -34.09 -20.93 34.48
CA ILE A 34 -34.15 -19.62 33.81
C ILE A 34 -34.64 -18.57 34.79
N ARG A 35 -34.01 -17.41 34.83
CA ARG A 35 -34.45 -16.25 35.59
C ARG A 35 -34.69 -15.07 34.65
N ILE A 36 -35.89 -14.51 34.62
CA ILE A 36 -36.27 -13.40 33.77
C ILE A 36 -36.39 -12.14 34.63
N ASN A 37 -35.47 -11.20 34.37
CA ASN A 37 -35.56 -9.89 34.99
C ASN A 37 -36.40 -8.96 34.09
N TYR A 38 -37.64 -8.73 34.46
CA TYR A 38 -38.53 -7.92 33.66
C TYR A 38 -38.19 -6.44 33.66
N GLN A 39 -37.45 -5.95 34.67
CA GLN A 39 -37.05 -4.56 34.77
C GLN A 39 -35.89 -4.22 33.80
N THR A 40 -34.91 -5.10 33.66
CA THR A 40 -33.79 -4.90 32.76
C THR A 40 -34.01 -5.55 31.39
N ASN A 41 -35.05 -6.34 31.21
CA ASN A 41 -35.35 -7.11 30.00
C ASN A 41 -34.23 -8.10 29.65
N THR A 42 -33.82 -8.90 30.66
CA THR A 42 -32.78 -9.93 30.51
C THR A 42 -33.31 -11.31 30.91
N VAL A 43 -32.86 -12.33 30.18
CA VAL A 43 -33.11 -13.75 30.46
C VAL A 43 -31.77 -14.39 30.86
N ASN A 44 -31.61 -14.68 32.16
CA ASN A 44 -30.41 -15.32 32.68
C ASN A 44 -30.63 -16.82 32.80
N VAL A 45 -29.83 -17.62 32.15
CA VAL A 45 -29.85 -19.08 32.18
C VAL A 45 -28.79 -19.59 33.12
N TYR A 46 -29.15 -20.54 33.97
CA TYR A 46 -28.26 -21.24 34.90
C TYR A 46 -28.21 -22.72 34.55
N TYR A 47 -27.05 -23.33 34.68
CA TYR A 47 -26.86 -24.79 34.58
C TYR A 47 -26.32 -25.32 35.91
N ASN A 48 -27.08 -26.23 36.54
CA ASN A 48 -26.76 -26.73 37.88
C ASN A 48 -26.45 -25.61 38.92
N GLY A 49 -27.27 -24.52 38.86
CA GLY A 49 -27.13 -23.37 39.75
C GLY A 49 -26.03 -22.37 39.37
N THR A 50 -25.17 -22.68 38.42
CA THR A 50 -24.09 -21.80 37.95
C THR A 50 -24.57 -20.94 36.77
N PRO A 51 -24.30 -19.62 36.72
CA PRO A 51 -24.59 -18.78 35.58
C PRO A 51 -24.00 -19.34 34.29
N TYR A 52 -24.84 -19.45 33.22
CA TYR A 52 -24.42 -20.11 31.99
C TYR A 52 -24.54 -19.20 30.77
N LYS A 53 -25.67 -18.48 30.60
CA LYS A 53 -25.92 -17.56 29.50
C LYS A 53 -26.82 -16.41 29.93
N CYS A 54 -26.71 -15.28 29.20
CA CYS A 54 -27.66 -14.18 29.29
C CYS A 54 -28.12 -13.82 27.91
N PHE A 55 -29.45 -13.57 27.75
CA PHE A 55 -30.06 -13.15 26.50
C PHE A 55 -30.85 -11.86 26.71
N LEU A 56 -30.85 -11.01 25.68
CA LEU A 56 -31.69 -9.84 25.61
C LEU A 56 -33.14 -10.26 25.33
N CYS A 57 -34.10 -9.65 26.01
CA CYS A 57 -35.52 -9.90 25.73
C CYS A 57 -36.33 -8.61 25.77
N SER A 58 -37.58 -8.70 25.34
CA SER A 58 -38.60 -7.70 25.64
C SER A 58 -39.75 -8.33 26.42
N THR A 59 -40.07 -7.73 27.55
CA THR A 59 -41.22 -8.05 28.38
C THR A 59 -42.35 -7.03 28.15
N GLY A 60 -43.47 -7.16 28.82
CA GLY A 60 -44.59 -6.27 28.61
C GLY A 60 -45.60 -6.24 29.73
N THR A 61 -46.76 -5.61 29.49
CA THR A 61 -47.78 -5.22 30.50
C THR A 61 -48.26 -6.38 31.34
N TRP A 62 -48.44 -7.57 30.75
CA TRP A 62 -48.94 -8.75 31.47
C TRP A 62 -47.84 -9.77 31.79
N THR A 63 -46.57 -9.40 31.63
CA THR A 63 -45.47 -10.24 32.09
C THR A 63 -45.53 -10.38 33.62
N PRO A 64 -45.44 -11.61 34.20
CA PRO A 64 -45.36 -11.76 35.64
C PRO A 64 -44.20 -10.99 36.25
N HIS A 65 -44.42 -10.29 37.36
CA HIS A 65 -43.41 -9.52 38.05
C HIS A 65 -42.64 -10.35 39.08
N SER A 66 -43.17 -11.54 39.43
CA SER A 66 -42.55 -12.49 40.35
C SER A 66 -43.17 -13.88 40.16
N GLY A 67 -42.59 -14.89 40.80
CA GLY A 67 -43.05 -16.28 40.79
C GLY A 67 -42.23 -17.18 39.89
N THR A 68 -42.33 -18.49 40.19
CA THR A 68 -41.67 -19.54 39.42
C THR A 68 -42.68 -20.44 38.74
N TYR A 69 -42.47 -20.67 37.46
CA TYR A 69 -43.28 -21.48 36.57
C TYR A 69 -42.41 -22.52 35.89
N ASN A 70 -43.04 -23.54 35.28
CA ASN A 70 -42.31 -24.57 34.54
C ASN A 70 -42.64 -24.48 33.05
N LEU A 71 -41.61 -24.61 32.19
CA LEU A 71 -41.83 -24.64 30.74
C LEU A 71 -42.78 -25.76 30.35
N GLY A 72 -43.68 -25.46 29.42
CA GLY A 72 -44.70 -26.36 28.91
C GLY A 72 -44.50 -26.74 27.45
N ALA A 73 -45.59 -26.74 26.68
CA ALA A 73 -45.65 -27.11 25.27
C ALA A 73 -44.80 -26.19 24.39
N LYS A 74 -44.28 -26.75 23.30
CA LYS A 74 -43.41 -26.08 22.31
C LYS A 74 -44.03 -26.12 20.92
N TYR A 75 -43.93 -25.01 20.20
CA TYR A 75 -44.45 -24.89 18.84
C TYR A 75 -43.37 -24.22 17.96
N ARG A 76 -43.08 -24.82 16.81
CA ARG A 76 -42.08 -24.24 15.89
C ARG A 76 -42.52 -22.85 15.38
N TRP A 77 -43.82 -22.70 15.07
CA TRP A 77 -44.51 -21.48 14.74
C TRP A 77 -45.85 -21.42 15.45
N SER A 78 -46.23 -20.28 15.95
CA SER A 78 -47.56 -20.05 16.50
C SER A 78 -48.06 -18.66 16.14
N MET A 79 -49.38 -18.56 15.93
CA MET A 79 -50.05 -17.27 15.83
C MET A 79 -50.08 -16.62 17.21
N LEU A 80 -49.75 -15.36 17.26
CA LEU A 80 -49.70 -14.52 18.46
C LEU A 80 -50.87 -13.54 18.48
N LYS A 81 -51.03 -12.82 19.60
CA LYS A 81 -52.01 -11.74 19.72
C LYS A 81 -51.73 -10.67 18.66
N GLY A 82 -52.78 -10.26 17.93
CA GLY A 82 -52.66 -9.28 16.84
C GLY A 82 -52.60 -9.90 15.44
N GLY A 83 -52.64 -11.22 15.31
CA GLY A 83 -52.62 -11.90 14.00
C GLY A 83 -51.23 -12.08 13.41
N VAL A 84 -50.21 -11.84 14.19
CA VAL A 84 -48.80 -11.99 13.82
C VAL A 84 -48.25 -13.35 14.24
N TRP A 85 -47.04 -13.73 13.78
CA TRP A 85 -46.47 -15.06 14.00
C TRP A 85 -45.15 -15.00 14.78
N GLY A 86 -44.96 -15.99 15.66
CA GLY A 86 -43.68 -16.18 16.37
C GLY A 86 -43.04 -17.52 16.06
N GLN A 87 -41.74 -17.57 16.06
CA GLN A 87 -40.93 -18.78 15.92
C GLN A 87 -40.50 -19.31 17.29
N TYR A 88 -40.25 -20.62 17.39
CA TYR A 88 -39.70 -21.30 18.57
C TYR A 88 -40.47 -20.97 19.85
N CYS A 89 -41.77 -20.99 19.77
CA CYS A 89 -42.67 -20.67 20.87
C CYS A 89 -42.61 -21.74 21.97
N THR A 90 -42.43 -21.33 23.22
CA THR A 90 -42.45 -22.22 24.39
C THR A 90 -43.31 -21.60 25.47
N VAL A 91 -44.33 -22.32 25.93
CA VAL A 91 -45.26 -21.88 26.98
C VAL A 91 -44.53 -21.77 28.31
N ILE A 92 -44.65 -20.63 29.01
CA ILE A 92 -44.16 -20.44 30.38
C ILE A 92 -45.31 -20.61 31.36
N THR A 93 -46.38 -19.83 31.19
CA THR A 93 -47.61 -19.93 32.00
C THR A 93 -48.75 -19.26 31.27
N GLY A 94 -49.93 -19.92 31.22
CA GLY A 94 -51.12 -19.36 30.55
C GLY A 94 -50.78 -18.85 29.13
N ASN A 95 -50.99 -17.55 28.89
CA ASN A 95 -50.72 -16.89 27.63
C ASN A 95 -49.34 -16.19 27.58
N ILE A 96 -48.44 -16.44 28.54
CA ILE A 96 -47.09 -15.90 28.60
C ILE A 96 -46.12 -16.95 28.06
N TRP A 97 -45.46 -16.65 26.96
CA TRP A 97 -44.62 -17.59 26.24
C TRP A 97 -43.24 -16.94 25.93
N PHE A 98 -42.22 -17.74 25.76
CA PHE A 98 -41.07 -17.38 24.98
C PHE A 98 -41.39 -17.50 23.50
N HIS A 99 -41.04 -16.54 22.68
CA HIS A 99 -41.08 -16.60 21.22
C HIS A 99 -40.12 -15.59 20.59
N SER A 100 -39.86 -15.74 19.29
CA SER A 100 -39.08 -14.75 18.52
C SER A 100 -39.78 -13.38 18.51
N VAL A 101 -39.11 -12.34 18.04
CA VAL A 101 -39.80 -11.13 17.57
C VAL A 101 -40.88 -11.53 16.55
N PRO A 102 -42.07 -10.85 16.51
CA PRO A 102 -43.13 -11.18 15.58
C PRO A 102 -42.77 -11.04 14.10
N TYR A 103 -43.48 -11.80 13.28
CA TYR A 103 -43.52 -11.75 11.83
C TYR A 103 -44.92 -11.44 11.34
N PHE A 104 -45.08 -10.68 10.24
CA PHE A 104 -46.39 -10.39 9.67
C PHE A 104 -47.09 -11.67 9.14
N SER A 105 -46.29 -12.62 8.65
CA SER A 105 -46.78 -13.92 8.17
C SER A 105 -45.93 -15.07 8.73
N LYS A 106 -46.31 -16.32 8.40
CA LYS A 106 -45.55 -17.53 8.77
C LYS A 106 -44.36 -17.72 7.83
N ASP A 107 -43.56 -16.65 7.63
CA ASP A 107 -42.39 -16.61 6.76
C ASP A 107 -41.22 -15.94 7.50
N PRO A 108 -40.04 -16.56 7.56
CA PRO A 108 -38.87 -15.98 8.22
C PRO A 108 -38.28 -14.73 7.53
N SER A 109 -38.74 -14.40 6.31
CA SER A 109 -38.35 -13.19 5.56
C SER A 109 -39.26 -11.98 5.80
N ASP A 110 -40.31 -12.15 6.64
CA ASP A 110 -41.36 -11.15 6.86
C ASP A 110 -41.36 -10.62 8.30
N LEU A 111 -40.20 -10.31 8.83
CA LEU A 111 -39.95 -9.82 10.19
C LEU A 111 -40.59 -8.44 10.41
N GLU A 112 -41.30 -8.25 11.53
CA GLU A 112 -41.61 -6.91 12.05
C GLU A 112 -40.35 -6.24 12.61
N TYR A 113 -39.54 -5.67 11.73
CA TYR A 113 -38.22 -5.10 12.13
C TYR A 113 -38.37 -3.96 13.15
N GLU A 114 -39.45 -3.21 13.15
CA GLU A 114 -39.73 -2.15 14.13
C GLU A 114 -39.90 -2.71 15.54
N GLU A 115 -40.49 -3.91 15.66
CA GLU A 115 -40.60 -4.65 16.92
C GLU A 115 -39.25 -5.29 17.31
N TYR A 116 -38.43 -5.67 16.32
CA TYR A 116 -37.07 -6.15 16.55
C TYR A 116 -36.20 -5.06 17.15
N ASP A 117 -36.31 -3.83 16.65
CA ASP A 117 -35.56 -2.68 17.15
C ASP A 117 -35.93 -2.28 18.60
N LYS A 118 -37.07 -2.81 19.11
CA LYS A 118 -37.47 -2.64 20.51
C LYS A 118 -36.92 -3.70 21.46
N LEU A 119 -36.19 -4.70 20.98
CA LEU A 119 -35.53 -5.67 21.87
C LEU A 119 -34.69 -4.98 22.96
N GLY A 120 -34.81 -5.48 24.19
CA GLY A 120 -34.20 -4.89 25.37
C GLY A 120 -35.05 -3.82 26.06
N THR A 121 -36.27 -3.56 25.56
CA THR A 121 -37.22 -2.60 26.15
C THR A 121 -38.54 -3.27 26.50
N PHE A 122 -39.39 -2.56 27.24
CA PHE A 122 -40.72 -2.98 27.61
C PHE A 122 -41.67 -2.77 26.42
N ALA A 123 -41.86 -3.80 25.59
CA ALA A 123 -42.50 -3.66 24.28
C ALA A 123 -43.49 -4.79 23.91
N SER A 124 -43.64 -5.82 24.74
CA SER A 124 -44.59 -6.90 24.44
C SER A 124 -45.97 -6.68 25.12
N ALA A 125 -46.98 -7.48 24.75
CA ALA A 125 -48.22 -7.52 25.52
C ALA A 125 -48.02 -8.24 26.87
N GLY A 126 -47.07 -9.17 26.97
CA GLY A 126 -46.78 -9.96 28.18
C GLY A 126 -45.81 -11.10 27.95
N CYS A 127 -45.70 -11.61 26.72
CA CYS A 127 -44.75 -12.63 26.34
C CYS A 127 -43.31 -12.13 26.42
N VAL A 128 -42.37 -13.04 26.45
CA VAL A 128 -40.93 -12.79 26.47
C VAL A 128 -40.40 -12.94 25.04
N ARG A 129 -40.25 -11.80 24.33
CA ARG A 129 -39.73 -11.75 22.96
C ARG A 129 -38.21 -11.79 22.96
N MET A 130 -37.61 -12.55 22.07
CA MET A 130 -36.16 -12.69 21.93
C MET A 130 -35.73 -12.70 20.47
N ALA A 131 -34.47 -12.51 20.17
CA ALA A 131 -33.90 -12.81 18.86
C ALA A 131 -34.03 -14.31 18.54
N VAL A 132 -34.10 -14.67 17.26
CA VAL A 132 -34.27 -16.06 16.83
C VAL A 132 -33.21 -16.98 17.39
N ARG A 133 -31.93 -16.61 17.36
CA ARG A 133 -30.82 -17.38 17.93
C ARG A 133 -31.08 -17.75 19.38
N ASP A 134 -31.50 -16.79 20.15
CA ASP A 134 -31.62 -16.91 21.61
C ASP A 134 -32.86 -17.69 22.01
N VAL A 135 -34.01 -17.42 21.39
CA VAL A 135 -35.25 -18.17 21.67
C VAL A 135 -35.15 -19.60 21.14
N LYS A 136 -34.50 -19.82 20.01
CA LYS A 136 -34.19 -21.16 19.46
C LYS A 136 -33.36 -21.96 20.46
N TRP A 137 -32.34 -21.32 21.05
CA TRP A 137 -31.50 -21.97 22.06
C TRP A 137 -32.33 -22.42 23.26
N VAL A 138 -33.24 -21.59 23.81
CA VAL A 138 -34.17 -21.96 24.90
C VAL A 138 -35.07 -23.11 24.45
N TYR A 139 -35.62 -23.03 23.24
CA TYR A 139 -36.49 -24.05 22.67
C TYR A 139 -35.82 -25.42 22.58
N GLU A 140 -34.55 -25.47 22.15
CA GLU A 140 -33.82 -26.71 21.92
C GLU A 140 -33.21 -27.29 23.20
N ASN A 141 -32.72 -26.46 24.13
CA ASN A 141 -31.93 -26.89 25.26
C ASN A 141 -32.71 -26.97 26.60
N CYS A 142 -33.82 -26.26 26.74
CA CYS A 142 -34.61 -26.23 27.97
C CYS A 142 -35.87 -27.08 27.79
N PRO A 143 -35.94 -28.34 28.31
CA PRO A 143 -37.10 -29.23 28.17
C PRO A 143 -38.31 -28.72 28.93
N ALA A 144 -39.50 -29.34 28.68
CA ALA A 144 -40.69 -29.14 29.49
C ALA A 144 -40.37 -29.49 30.98
N GLY A 145 -40.90 -28.68 31.90
CA GLY A 145 -40.58 -28.76 33.31
C GLY A 145 -39.40 -27.91 33.75
N THR A 146 -38.60 -27.30 32.84
CA THR A 146 -37.54 -26.37 33.22
C THR A 146 -38.13 -25.18 34.01
N PRO A 147 -37.63 -24.86 35.23
CA PRO A 147 -38.13 -23.77 36.03
C PRO A 147 -37.75 -22.41 35.45
N VAL A 148 -38.75 -21.49 35.41
CA VAL A 148 -38.60 -20.10 34.96
C VAL A 148 -39.08 -19.20 36.08
N THR A 149 -38.19 -18.40 36.64
CA THR A 149 -38.46 -17.46 37.73
C THR A 149 -38.46 -16.02 37.21
N PHE A 150 -39.58 -15.31 37.40
CA PHE A 150 -39.63 -13.87 37.12
C PHE A 150 -39.24 -13.09 38.38
N TYR A 151 -38.50 -12.01 38.17
CA TYR A 151 -38.09 -11.10 39.25
C TYR A 151 -37.82 -9.68 38.70
N ALA A 152 -37.72 -8.71 39.62
CA ALA A 152 -37.34 -7.34 39.33
C ALA A 152 -35.99 -7.01 40.01
N SER A 153 -35.09 -6.45 39.29
CA SER A 153 -33.84 -5.91 39.81
C SER A 153 -33.25 -4.89 38.84
N SER A 154 -32.58 -3.85 39.36
CA SER A 154 -31.79 -2.94 38.56
C SER A 154 -30.47 -3.58 38.06
N ASP A 155 -30.04 -4.66 38.70
CA ASP A 155 -28.90 -5.49 38.26
C ASP A 155 -29.39 -6.46 37.20
N PRO A 156 -28.87 -6.41 35.94
CA PRO A 156 -29.26 -7.29 34.86
C PRO A 156 -28.86 -8.75 35.05
N GLY A 157 -27.92 -9.03 35.93
CA GLY A 157 -27.41 -10.37 36.23
C GLY A 157 -25.92 -10.53 35.92
N PRO A 158 -25.38 -11.75 36.10
CA PRO A 158 -23.93 -11.99 36.16
C PRO A 158 -23.14 -11.66 34.87
N PHE A 159 -23.82 -11.58 33.74
CA PHE A 159 -23.16 -11.26 32.45
C PHE A 159 -23.47 -9.85 31.95
N GLY A 160 -24.14 -9.01 32.74
CA GLY A 160 -24.63 -7.72 32.29
C GLY A 160 -25.84 -7.82 31.36
N LYS A 161 -26.21 -6.69 30.79
CA LYS A 161 -27.29 -6.63 29.80
C LYS A 161 -26.69 -6.65 28.39
N PRO A 162 -27.04 -7.66 27.55
CA PRO A 162 -26.56 -7.71 26.18
C PRO A 162 -27.05 -6.51 25.35
N SER A 163 -26.23 -6.06 24.40
CA SER A 163 -26.59 -5.01 23.44
C SER A 163 -27.64 -5.48 22.45
N GLY A 164 -28.57 -4.60 22.08
CA GLY A 164 -29.59 -4.89 21.07
C GLY A 164 -29.13 -4.50 19.67
N ILE A 165 -29.40 -5.38 18.70
CA ILE A 165 -29.18 -5.08 17.27
C ILE A 165 -30.34 -4.18 16.79
N LYS A 166 -30.02 -3.19 15.92
CA LYS A 166 -31.00 -2.26 15.33
C LYS A 166 -31.01 -2.38 13.82
N LEU A 167 -32.16 -2.63 13.22
CA LEU A 167 -32.34 -2.85 11.78
C LEU A 167 -32.86 -1.61 11.03
N ALA A 168 -33.31 -0.57 11.72
CA ALA A 168 -33.91 0.61 11.11
C ALA A 168 -33.06 1.24 9.99
N ASN A 169 -31.75 1.27 10.16
CA ASN A 169 -30.80 1.86 9.20
C ASN A 169 -30.32 0.88 8.12
N THR A 170 -30.85 -0.34 8.09
CA THR A 170 -30.58 -1.31 7.01
C THR A 170 -31.63 -1.17 5.89
N PHE A 171 -31.48 -1.95 4.82
CA PHE A 171 -32.36 -1.93 3.65
C PHE A 171 -32.85 -3.33 3.28
N GLN A 172 -33.83 -3.43 2.39
CA GLN A 172 -34.33 -4.72 1.91
C GLN A 172 -33.25 -5.41 1.02
N PRO A 173 -33.16 -6.77 1.08
CA PRO A 173 -33.99 -7.70 1.84
C PRO A 173 -33.57 -7.91 3.31
N TYR A 174 -32.44 -7.32 3.75
CA TYR A 174 -31.87 -7.55 5.09
C TYR A 174 -32.83 -7.22 6.22
N LYS A 175 -33.57 -6.12 6.08
CA LYS A 175 -34.50 -5.58 7.05
C LYS A 175 -35.66 -6.53 7.39
N GLY A 176 -36.05 -7.38 6.45
CA GLY A 176 -37.13 -8.37 6.62
C GLY A 176 -36.71 -9.64 7.36
N TRP A 177 -35.45 -9.78 7.78
CA TRP A 177 -34.90 -10.96 8.42
C TRP A 177 -34.33 -10.68 9.80
N ASP A 178 -34.52 -11.60 10.74
CA ASP A 178 -33.76 -11.61 11.97
C ASP A 178 -32.27 -11.95 11.63
N PRO A 179 -31.29 -11.06 11.91
CA PRO A 179 -29.89 -11.29 11.56
C PRO A 179 -29.26 -12.48 12.29
N THR A 180 -29.90 -12.93 13.37
CA THR A 180 -29.45 -14.09 14.16
C THR A 180 -30.06 -15.42 13.71
N ASP A 181 -31.04 -15.42 12.77
CA ASP A 181 -31.64 -16.63 12.23
C ASP A 181 -30.65 -17.33 11.28
N THR A 182 -30.31 -18.59 11.61
CA THR A 182 -29.39 -19.43 10.85
C THR A 182 -29.95 -20.03 9.56
N ASN A 183 -31.15 -19.63 9.15
CA ASN A 183 -31.77 -20.08 7.89
C ASN A 183 -30.85 -19.79 6.71
N SER A 184 -30.62 -20.77 5.84
CA SER A 184 -29.73 -20.62 4.67
C SER A 184 -30.21 -19.59 3.65
N SER A 185 -31.53 -19.30 3.60
CA SER A 185 -32.09 -18.26 2.74
C SER A 185 -31.96 -16.85 3.33
N ASN A 186 -31.51 -16.72 4.58
CA ASN A 186 -31.31 -15.44 5.22
C ASN A 186 -30.14 -14.69 4.55
N PRO A 187 -30.36 -13.47 4.00
CA PRO A 187 -29.32 -12.70 3.33
C PRO A 187 -28.13 -12.34 4.24
N TRP A 188 -28.33 -12.30 5.56
CA TRP A 188 -27.26 -12.11 6.53
C TRP A 188 -26.26 -13.28 6.60
N ASN A 189 -26.69 -14.49 6.17
CA ASN A 189 -25.85 -15.68 6.14
C ASN A 189 -25.23 -15.96 4.76
N GLN A 190 -25.66 -15.21 3.74
CA GLN A 190 -25.17 -15.40 2.38
C GLN A 190 -23.92 -14.54 2.11
N SER A 191 -22.99 -15.09 1.32
CA SER A 191 -21.91 -14.31 0.72
C SER A 191 -22.49 -13.40 -0.36
N ASN A 192 -22.45 -12.10 -0.16
CA ASN A 192 -23.02 -11.10 -1.06
C ASN A 192 -22.01 -10.02 -1.43
N GLN A 193 -22.41 -9.12 -2.34
CA GLN A 193 -21.53 -8.09 -2.87
C GLN A 193 -21.02 -7.05 -1.84
N TYR A 194 -21.58 -6.99 -0.64
CA TYR A 194 -21.16 -6.06 0.41
C TYR A 194 -20.33 -6.73 1.51
N MET A 195 -20.24 -8.06 1.48
CA MET A 195 -19.46 -8.87 2.41
C MET A 195 -18.20 -9.40 1.71
N ARG A 196 -18.18 -10.63 1.26
CA ARG A 196 -17.06 -11.28 0.55
C ARG A 196 -15.69 -10.80 1.05
N ALA A 197 -14.91 -10.19 0.15
CA ALA A 197 -13.57 -9.68 0.45
C ALA A 197 -13.56 -8.39 1.29
N ALA A 198 -14.70 -7.70 1.44
CA ALA A 198 -14.76 -6.39 2.10
C ALA A 198 -15.09 -6.45 3.60
N PHE A 199 -15.49 -7.60 4.11
CA PHE A 199 -15.87 -7.76 5.52
C PHE A 199 -15.51 -9.13 6.07
N ASP A 200 -14.80 -9.13 7.19
CA ASP A 200 -14.61 -10.22 8.12
C ASP A 200 -14.86 -9.70 9.55
N SER A 201 -15.52 -10.47 10.42
CA SER A 201 -15.92 -9.98 11.75
C SER A 201 -14.72 -9.70 12.66
N ASP A 202 -13.71 -10.56 12.63
CA ASP A 202 -12.55 -10.44 13.50
C ASP A 202 -11.63 -9.30 13.00
N GLU A 203 -11.45 -9.19 11.69
CA GLU A 203 -10.71 -8.10 11.07
C GLU A 203 -11.44 -6.76 11.23
N TYR A 204 -12.78 -6.75 11.18
CA TYR A 204 -13.57 -5.56 11.41
C TYR A 204 -13.36 -4.99 12.82
N LEU A 205 -13.37 -5.85 13.85
CA LEU A 205 -13.01 -5.44 15.22
C LEU A 205 -11.56 -4.98 15.33
N LYS A 206 -10.63 -5.70 14.71
CA LYS A 206 -9.22 -5.34 14.69
C LYS A 206 -8.98 -3.90 14.19
N TYR A 207 -9.71 -3.48 13.15
CA TYR A 207 -9.57 -2.13 12.57
C TYR A 207 -10.44 -1.07 13.25
N ASN A 208 -11.44 -1.49 14.05
CA ASN A 208 -12.39 -0.60 14.71
C ASN A 208 -12.55 -1.02 16.18
N PRO A 209 -11.49 -0.91 17.00
CA PRO A 209 -11.46 -1.47 18.36
C PRO A 209 -12.47 -0.85 19.31
N GLU A 210 -13.02 0.34 18.99
CA GLU A 210 -14.12 0.96 19.75
C GLU A 210 -15.42 0.16 19.72
N LEU A 211 -15.55 -0.79 18.79
CA LEU A 211 -16.72 -1.67 18.71
C LEU A 211 -16.64 -2.83 19.72
N GLU A 212 -15.47 -3.14 20.26
CA GLU A 212 -15.29 -4.21 21.24
C GLU A 212 -16.16 -4.00 22.48
N ASP A 213 -16.18 -2.78 23.01
CA ASP A 213 -16.97 -2.45 24.22
C ASP A 213 -18.47 -2.38 23.95
N SER A 214 -18.87 -2.06 22.71
CA SER A 214 -20.28 -1.81 22.36
C SER A 214 -21.00 -2.99 21.73
N ILE A 215 -20.29 -3.82 20.97
CA ILE A 215 -20.82 -4.94 20.18
C ILE A 215 -20.15 -6.26 20.58
N GLY A 216 -18.84 -6.23 20.87
CA GLY A 216 -18.04 -7.41 21.11
C GLY A 216 -17.93 -8.31 19.86
N ASP A 217 -17.81 -9.61 20.07
CA ASP A 217 -17.65 -10.64 19.05
C ASP A 217 -19.00 -11.15 18.45
N ASP A 218 -20.12 -10.44 18.68
CA ASP A 218 -21.42 -10.82 18.12
C ASP A 218 -21.46 -10.60 16.60
N THR A 219 -21.07 -11.62 15.83
CA THR A 219 -21.02 -11.56 14.36
C THR A 219 -22.31 -11.04 13.69
N PRO A 220 -23.53 -11.46 14.06
CA PRO A 220 -24.75 -10.84 13.54
C PRO A 220 -24.84 -9.34 13.78
N ALA A 221 -24.46 -8.87 14.99
CA ALA A 221 -24.48 -7.45 15.32
C ALA A 221 -23.42 -6.67 14.52
N LEU A 222 -22.22 -7.22 14.38
CA LEU A 222 -21.15 -6.64 13.56
C LEU A 222 -21.55 -6.53 12.08
N LYS A 223 -22.21 -7.53 11.50
CA LYS A 223 -22.74 -7.47 10.13
C LYS A 223 -23.79 -6.37 9.96
N VAL A 224 -24.69 -6.23 10.93
CA VAL A 224 -25.70 -5.16 10.90
C VAL A 224 -25.02 -3.79 11.02
N HIS A 225 -24.09 -3.64 11.95
CA HIS A 225 -23.30 -2.40 12.09
C HIS A 225 -22.51 -2.07 10.81
N TRP A 226 -21.88 -3.07 10.19
CA TRP A 226 -21.16 -2.91 8.92
C TRP A 226 -22.07 -2.33 7.83
N LEU A 227 -23.24 -2.98 7.59
CA LEU A 227 -24.16 -2.51 6.55
C LEU A 227 -24.83 -1.17 6.87
N SER A 228 -25.20 -0.92 8.13
CA SER A 228 -25.97 0.27 8.49
C SER A 228 -25.11 1.51 8.76
N THR A 229 -23.90 1.32 9.25
CA THR A 229 -23.03 2.39 9.78
C THR A 229 -21.63 2.32 9.18
N GLY A 230 -20.99 1.15 9.20
CA GLY A 230 -19.60 0.98 8.80
C GLY A 230 -19.35 1.36 7.35
N ILE A 231 -20.15 0.82 6.41
CA ILE A 231 -20.01 1.17 4.99
C ILE A 231 -20.25 2.66 4.74
N PRO A 232 -21.38 3.28 5.17
CA PRO A 232 -21.61 4.70 4.98
C PRO A 232 -20.49 5.57 5.56
N SER A 233 -19.97 5.21 6.72
CA SER A 233 -18.93 5.97 7.43
C SER A 233 -17.50 5.69 6.93
N GLY A 234 -17.33 4.72 6.04
CA GLY A 234 -16.03 4.38 5.48
C GLY A 234 -15.12 3.60 6.43
N TYR A 235 -15.67 2.81 7.35
CA TYR A 235 -14.91 1.92 8.21
C TYR A 235 -14.18 0.85 7.37
N ARG A 236 -13.03 0.41 7.84
CA ARG A 236 -12.32 -0.71 7.22
C ARG A 236 -12.89 -2.02 7.74
N GLY A 237 -13.37 -2.87 6.82
CA GLY A 237 -14.07 -4.11 7.14
C GLY A 237 -13.23 -5.37 7.08
N SER A 238 -12.04 -5.32 6.43
CA SER A 238 -11.18 -6.49 6.26
C SER A 238 -9.72 -6.11 6.01
N ASP A 239 -8.83 -7.11 6.09
CA ASP A 239 -7.42 -6.95 5.69
C ASP A 239 -7.32 -6.69 4.16
N GLU A 240 -8.27 -7.15 3.38
CA GLU A 240 -8.23 -7.10 1.92
C GLU A 240 -8.80 -5.81 1.32
N PHE A 241 -9.68 -5.10 2.04
CA PHE A 241 -10.39 -3.95 1.49
C PHE A 241 -10.55 -2.79 2.47
N ASP A 242 -10.16 -1.60 2.01
CA ASP A 242 -10.44 -0.30 2.64
C ASP A 242 -11.03 0.63 1.58
N VAL A 243 -12.27 1.10 1.78
CA VAL A 243 -12.96 1.95 0.81
C VAL A 243 -12.26 3.29 0.59
N ASN A 244 -11.59 3.84 1.60
CA ASN A 244 -10.90 5.12 1.49
C ASN A 244 -9.61 4.97 0.67
N ILE A 245 -8.89 3.86 0.86
CA ILE A 245 -7.74 3.49 0.04
C ILE A 245 -8.20 3.24 -1.41
N TYR A 246 -9.28 2.46 -1.59
CA TYR A 246 -9.78 2.11 -2.91
C TYR A 246 -10.20 3.33 -3.74
N LYS A 247 -10.88 4.30 -3.12
CA LYS A 247 -11.21 5.60 -3.74
C LYS A 247 -9.98 6.38 -4.19
N LYS A 248 -8.96 6.45 -3.34
CA LYS A 248 -7.70 7.14 -3.66
C LYS A 248 -6.94 6.48 -4.81
N ASN A 249 -6.91 5.15 -4.79
CA ASN A 249 -6.19 4.39 -5.80
C ASN A 249 -6.84 4.52 -7.19
N TYR A 250 -8.18 4.65 -7.24
CA TYR A 250 -8.95 4.60 -8.49
C TYR A 250 -9.89 5.80 -8.66
N PRO A 251 -9.36 7.00 -8.99
CA PRO A 251 -10.15 8.20 -9.24
C PRO A 251 -11.14 8.05 -10.41
N ASP A 252 -10.91 7.10 -11.33
CA ASP A 252 -11.82 6.76 -12.43
C ASP A 252 -13.22 6.35 -11.93
N LEU A 253 -13.31 5.73 -10.75
CA LEU A 253 -14.58 5.31 -10.15
C LEU A 253 -15.37 6.46 -9.51
N VAL A 254 -14.73 7.60 -9.27
CA VAL A 254 -15.37 8.74 -8.57
C VAL A 254 -16.52 9.32 -9.40
N SER A 255 -16.40 9.35 -10.73
CA SER A 255 -17.47 9.80 -11.61
C SER A 255 -18.73 8.92 -11.54
N THR A 256 -18.56 7.63 -11.24
CA THR A 256 -19.64 6.65 -11.17
C THR A 256 -20.27 6.57 -9.77
N TYR A 257 -19.45 6.55 -8.73
CA TYR A 257 -19.91 6.25 -7.39
C TYR A 257 -19.90 7.45 -6.42
N GLY A 258 -19.14 8.51 -6.70
CA GLY A 258 -19.06 9.70 -5.85
C GLY A 258 -18.80 9.37 -4.38
N ASN A 259 -19.77 9.69 -3.50
CA ASN A 259 -19.70 9.36 -2.08
C ASN A 259 -20.38 8.04 -1.71
N ASN A 260 -20.88 7.28 -2.68
CA ASN A 260 -21.59 6.02 -2.42
C ASN A 260 -20.59 4.87 -2.14
N ASN A 261 -20.25 4.66 -0.88
CA ASN A 261 -19.34 3.58 -0.44
C ASN A 261 -19.82 2.18 -0.81
N TYR A 262 -21.14 1.93 -0.83
CA TYR A 262 -21.70 0.65 -1.28
C TYR A 262 -21.31 0.35 -2.74
N GLY A 263 -21.31 1.35 -3.60
CA GLY A 263 -20.91 1.21 -5.00
C GLY A 263 -19.47 0.74 -5.16
N TYR A 264 -18.54 1.33 -4.40
CA TYR A 264 -17.12 0.93 -4.43
C TYR A 264 -16.91 -0.50 -3.92
N ILE A 265 -17.58 -0.90 -2.84
CA ILE A 265 -17.50 -2.25 -2.29
C ILE A 265 -18.07 -3.27 -3.29
N ALA A 266 -19.28 -2.99 -3.83
CA ALA A 266 -19.89 -3.84 -4.84
C ALA A 266 -19.02 -3.97 -6.09
N HIS A 267 -18.43 -2.88 -6.56
CA HIS A 267 -17.49 -2.89 -7.68
C HIS A 267 -16.29 -3.78 -7.38
N TYR A 268 -15.62 -3.59 -6.23
CA TYR A 268 -14.46 -4.40 -5.87
C TYR A 268 -14.80 -5.90 -5.83
N ASN A 269 -15.87 -6.24 -5.11
CA ASN A 269 -16.28 -7.63 -4.95
C ASN A 269 -16.75 -8.31 -6.25
N ASN A 270 -17.35 -7.57 -7.18
CA ASN A 270 -17.87 -8.14 -8.42
C ASN A 270 -16.87 -8.13 -9.59
N THR A 271 -16.02 -7.09 -9.66
CA THR A 271 -15.12 -6.87 -10.82
C THR A 271 -13.71 -6.47 -10.41
N GLY A 272 -13.56 -5.50 -9.52
CA GLY A 272 -12.28 -4.89 -9.22
C GLY A 272 -11.20 -5.87 -8.73
N LYS A 273 -11.58 -6.84 -7.89
CA LYS A 273 -10.66 -7.90 -7.44
C LYS A 273 -10.18 -8.77 -8.61
N ALA A 274 -11.07 -9.14 -9.52
CA ALA A 274 -10.72 -9.91 -10.71
C ALA A 274 -9.88 -9.10 -11.73
N GLU A 275 -10.06 -7.78 -11.74
CA GLU A 275 -9.21 -6.85 -12.49
C GLU A 275 -7.83 -6.65 -11.86
N GLY A 276 -7.55 -7.23 -10.69
CA GLY A 276 -6.29 -7.05 -9.96
C GLY A 276 -6.16 -5.68 -9.28
N ARG A 277 -7.27 -4.95 -9.07
CA ARG A 277 -7.24 -3.68 -8.36
C ARG A 277 -6.87 -3.87 -6.89
N ILE A 278 -6.08 -2.97 -6.36
CA ILE A 278 -5.55 -2.98 -4.99
C ILE A 278 -6.42 -2.11 -4.09
N ALA A 279 -6.92 -2.69 -2.99
CA ALA A 279 -7.82 -2.00 -2.07
C ALA A 279 -7.35 -1.98 -0.61
N ASP A 280 -6.25 -2.65 -0.29
CA ASP A 280 -5.71 -2.83 1.06
C ASP A 280 -4.52 -1.92 1.38
N LEU A 281 -3.85 -1.38 0.34
CA LEU A 281 -2.69 -0.49 0.48
C LEU A 281 -2.70 0.63 -0.56
N SER A 282 -2.16 1.79 -0.19
CA SER A 282 -2.06 2.96 -1.09
C SER A 282 -1.02 2.72 -2.17
N ILE A 283 -1.42 2.89 -3.43
CA ILE A 283 -0.54 2.85 -4.60
C ILE A 283 -0.41 4.22 -5.27
N GLU A 284 -0.92 5.27 -4.65
CA GLU A 284 -0.93 6.62 -5.21
C GLU A 284 0.48 7.07 -5.62
N GLU A 285 1.47 6.80 -4.78
CA GLU A 285 2.87 7.13 -5.03
C GLU A 285 3.54 6.08 -5.94
N VAL A 286 3.20 4.81 -5.79
CA VAL A 286 3.88 3.71 -6.49
C VAL A 286 3.71 3.79 -8.00
N LYS A 287 2.57 4.30 -8.48
CA LYS A 287 2.32 4.50 -9.91
C LYS A 287 3.32 5.43 -10.62
N TYR A 288 4.00 6.32 -9.88
CA TYR A 288 5.04 7.19 -10.44
C TYR A 288 6.38 6.48 -10.67
N VAL A 289 6.56 5.31 -10.06
CA VAL A 289 7.75 4.47 -10.19
C VAL A 289 7.46 3.12 -10.87
N PHE A 290 6.28 3.01 -11.49
CA PHE A 290 5.81 1.83 -12.21
C PHE A 290 5.42 2.16 -13.66
N ASP A 291 5.94 1.37 -14.59
CA ASP A 291 5.58 1.38 -16.02
C ASP A 291 5.35 -0.08 -16.46
N SER A 292 4.13 -0.41 -16.83
CA SER A 292 3.77 -1.79 -17.21
C SER A 292 4.48 -2.25 -18.47
N ALA A 293 4.72 -1.34 -19.44
CA ALA A 293 5.42 -1.67 -20.68
C ALA A 293 6.91 -1.96 -20.42
N TYR A 294 7.56 -1.13 -19.60
CA TYR A 294 8.93 -1.38 -19.14
C TYR A 294 9.03 -2.70 -18.37
N TYR A 295 8.07 -2.94 -17.47
CA TYR A 295 8.06 -4.10 -16.58
C TYR A 295 7.99 -5.43 -17.36
N VAL A 296 7.08 -5.54 -18.33
CA VAL A 296 6.98 -6.73 -19.17
C VAL A 296 8.11 -6.83 -20.20
N ALA A 297 8.68 -5.72 -20.65
CA ALA A 297 9.85 -5.73 -21.53
C ALA A 297 11.09 -6.25 -20.81
N LYS A 298 11.23 -5.92 -19.52
CA LYS A 298 12.34 -6.37 -18.67
C LYS A 298 12.16 -7.81 -18.17
N TYR A 299 10.92 -8.23 -17.93
CA TYR A 299 10.54 -9.54 -17.40
C TYR A 299 9.48 -10.18 -18.30
N PRO A 300 9.89 -10.77 -19.45
CA PRO A 300 8.96 -11.29 -20.46
C PRO A 300 8.02 -12.38 -19.93
N GLU A 301 8.44 -13.13 -18.92
CA GLU A 301 7.64 -14.16 -18.26
C GLU A 301 6.35 -13.61 -17.65
N LEU A 302 6.35 -12.34 -17.20
CA LEU A 302 5.16 -11.70 -16.66
C LEU A 302 4.09 -11.45 -17.73
N LYS A 303 4.53 -11.26 -18.98
CA LYS A 303 3.61 -11.08 -20.10
C LYS A 303 2.83 -12.35 -20.42
N GLU A 304 3.44 -13.52 -20.22
CA GLU A 304 2.76 -14.81 -20.41
C GLU A 304 1.66 -15.03 -19.37
N VAL A 305 1.85 -14.55 -18.15
CA VAL A 305 0.91 -14.72 -17.02
C VAL A 305 -0.16 -13.64 -16.99
N TYR A 306 0.23 -12.37 -17.14
CA TYR A 306 -0.62 -11.20 -16.90
C TYR A 306 -0.96 -10.43 -18.18
N GLY A 307 -0.39 -10.81 -19.33
CA GLY A 307 -0.53 -10.05 -20.57
C GLY A 307 0.08 -8.65 -20.46
N THR A 308 -0.70 -7.65 -20.86
CA THR A 308 -0.37 -6.21 -20.74
C THR A 308 -1.32 -5.50 -19.78
N ASP A 309 -2.03 -6.23 -18.93
CA ASP A 309 -2.99 -5.70 -17.97
C ASP A 309 -2.26 -4.89 -16.88
N TYR A 310 -2.48 -3.58 -16.90
CA TYR A 310 -1.83 -2.64 -16.02
C TYR A 310 -2.07 -2.96 -14.54
N ASN A 311 -3.32 -3.25 -14.14
CA ASN A 311 -3.68 -3.48 -12.74
C ASN A 311 -3.07 -4.78 -12.21
N LYS A 312 -3.11 -5.84 -12.98
CA LYS A 312 -2.51 -7.13 -12.60
C LYS A 312 -0.99 -7.04 -12.49
N LEU A 313 -0.34 -6.35 -13.43
CA LEU A 313 1.10 -6.12 -13.39
C LEU A 313 1.51 -5.23 -12.22
N LEU A 314 0.76 -4.16 -11.94
CA LEU A 314 0.99 -3.30 -10.78
C LEU A 314 0.77 -4.07 -9.47
N SER A 315 -0.29 -4.86 -9.38
CA SER A 315 -0.55 -5.73 -8.22
C SER A 315 0.59 -6.72 -7.99
N HIS A 316 1.07 -7.37 -9.06
CA HIS A 316 2.24 -8.24 -8.98
C HIS A 316 3.49 -7.48 -8.48
N PHE A 317 3.77 -6.30 -9.05
CA PHE A 317 4.93 -5.50 -8.64
C PHE A 317 4.88 -5.15 -7.16
N VAL A 318 3.77 -4.61 -6.68
CA VAL A 318 3.61 -4.14 -5.30
C VAL A 318 3.69 -5.28 -4.28
N ARG A 319 3.09 -6.45 -4.59
CA ARG A 319 2.99 -7.57 -3.65
C ARG A 319 4.19 -8.51 -3.68
N ILE A 320 4.78 -8.70 -4.86
CA ILE A 320 5.81 -9.71 -5.11
C ILE A 320 7.07 -9.05 -5.66
N GLY A 321 6.97 -8.39 -6.82
CA GLY A 321 8.12 -7.95 -7.60
C GLY A 321 9.07 -7.00 -6.87
N ILE A 322 8.55 -6.05 -6.10
CA ILE A 322 9.40 -5.11 -5.34
C ILE A 322 10.20 -5.83 -4.25
N ASN A 323 9.65 -6.89 -3.67
CA ASN A 323 10.34 -7.69 -2.66
C ASN A 323 11.38 -8.64 -3.28
N GLU A 324 11.18 -9.05 -4.53
CA GLU A 324 12.16 -9.78 -5.33
C GLU A 324 13.25 -8.85 -5.91
N GLY A 325 13.17 -7.56 -5.67
CA GLY A 325 14.11 -6.57 -6.22
C GLY A 325 13.87 -6.25 -7.70
N LYS A 326 12.70 -6.61 -8.26
CA LYS A 326 12.37 -6.29 -9.65
C LYS A 326 12.21 -4.78 -9.85
N GLU A 327 12.74 -4.29 -10.95
CA GLU A 327 12.68 -2.89 -11.38
C GLU A 327 11.51 -2.71 -12.34
N ALA A 328 10.58 -1.84 -12.00
CA ALA A 328 9.36 -1.62 -12.79
C ALA A 328 9.33 -0.30 -13.56
N SER A 329 10.40 0.50 -13.46
CA SER A 329 10.60 1.70 -14.28
C SER A 329 12.06 2.15 -14.25
N PRO A 330 12.52 2.93 -15.22
CA PRO A 330 13.90 3.41 -15.24
C PRO A 330 14.24 4.42 -14.14
N VAL A 331 13.23 4.97 -13.45
CA VAL A 331 13.43 6.05 -12.46
C VAL A 331 13.64 5.53 -11.04
N PHE A 332 13.29 4.26 -10.78
CA PHE A 332 13.39 3.67 -9.44
C PHE A 332 13.86 2.22 -9.48
N ASN A 333 14.91 1.92 -8.72
CA ASN A 333 15.41 0.59 -8.45
C ASN A 333 15.56 0.43 -6.93
N ILE A 334 14.82 -0.52 -6.35
CA ILE A 334 14.79 -0.73 -4.89
C ILE A 334 16.17 -1.09 -4.33
N ASN A 335 16.92 -1.94 -5.01
CA ASN A 335 18.26 -2.35 -4.56
C ASN A 335 19.24 -1.18 -4.58
N TYR A 336 19.18 -0.34 -5.63
CA TYR A 336 19.96 0.89 -5.71
C TYR A 336 19.59 1.83 -4.57
N TYR A 337 18.31 2.15 -4.38
CA TYR A 337 17.84 3.08 -3.36
C TYR A 337 18.17 2.61 -1.94
N LYS A 338 17.93 1.34 -1.66
CA LYS A 338 18.24 0.71 -0.37
C LYS A 338 19.73 0.68 -0.05
N SER A 339 20.60 0.40 -1.04
CA SER A 339 22.05 0.36 -0.84
C SER A 339 22.65 1.72 -0.54
N HIS A 340 22.10 2.80 -1.11
CA HIS A 340 22.68 4.15 -1.02
C HIS A 340 22.29 4.92 0.23
N TYR A 341 21.18 4.58 0.91
CA TYR A 341 20.67 5.36 2.02
C TYR A 341 20.55 4.55 3.32
N ALA A 342 21.58 4.66 4.18
CA ALA A 342 21.66 3.95 5.44
C ALA A 342 20.58 4.37 6.47
N ASP A 343 20.16 5.63 6.43
CA ASP A 343 19.07 6.17 7.22
C ASP A 343 17.75 5.47 6.90
N LEU A 344 17.46 5.26 5.61
CA LEU A 344 16.26 4.56 5.18
C LEU A 344 16.29 3.07 5.54
N ARG A 345 17.47 2.43 5.50
CA ARG A 345 17.59 1.03 5.96
C ARG A 345 17.25 0.88 7.44
N ARG A 346 17.59 1.88 8.26
CA ARG A 346 17.22 1.89 9.69
C ARG A 346 15.73 2.16 9.89
N ALA A 347 15.13 3.00 9.05
CA ALA A 347 13.73 3.38 9.16
C ALA A 347 12.77 2.29 8.65
N PHE A 348 13.07 1.68 7.50
CA PHE A 348 12.14 0.81 6.77
C PHE A 348 12.55 -0.67 6.76
N GLY A 349 13.81 -1.00 7.09
CA GLY A 349 14.27 -2.39 7.14
C GLY A 349 14.01 -3.16 5.84
N ASN A 350 13.09 -4.12 5.91
CA ASN A 350 12.71 -4.97 4.77
C ASN A 350 11.38 -4.54 4.10
N ASP A 351 10.76 -3.47 4.55
CA ASP A 351 9.55 -2.93 3.91
C ASP A 351 9.92 -2.19 2.61
N ASN A 352 10.07 -2.96 1.52
CA ASN A 352 10.51 -2.41 0.24
C ASN A 352 9.49 -1.44 -0.38
N LEU A 353 8.20 -1.58 -0.06
CA LEU A 353 7.17 -0.65 -0.52
C LEU A 353 7.34 0.73 0.10
N ALA A 354 7.70 0.79 1.39
CA ALA A 354 7.95 2.05 2.08
C ALA A 354 9.07 2.87 1.42
N TYR A 355 10.11 2.23 0.85
CA TYR A 355 11.15 2.94 0.11
C TYR A 355 10.62 3.59 -1.18
N ALA A 356 9.73 2.92 -1.91
CA ALA A 356 9.12 3.48 -3.12
C ALA A 356 8.23 4.68 -2.80
N ILE A 357 7.40 4.55 -1.77
CA ILE A 357 6.54 5.62 -1.25
C ILE A 357 7.39 6.80 -0.77
N HIS A 358 8.43 6.54 0.02
CA HIS A 358 9.35 7.57 0.51
C HIS A 358 10.02 8.32 -0.66
N PHE A 359 10.51 7.59 -1.68
CA PHE A 359 11.15 8.23 -2.82
C PHE A 359 10.23 9.27 -3.48
N VAL A 360 8.99 8.92 -3.73
CA VAL A 360 8.04 9.82 -4.41
C VAL A 360 7.58 10.97 -3.50
N LYS A 361 7.31 10.71 -2.21
CA LYS A 361 6.82 11.74 -1.28
C LYS A 361 7.89 12.72 -0.84
N GLN A 362 9.08 12.22 -0.56
CA GLN A 362 10.13 12.97 0.11
C GLN A 362 11.46 12.93 -0.64
N GLY A 363 11.96 11.73 -0.93
CA GLY A 363 13.31 11.50 -1.44
C GLY A 363 13.65 12.28 -2.71
N ILE A 364 12.70 12.39 -3.64
CA ILE A 364 12.90 13.17 -4.87
C ILE A 364 13.04 14.66 -4.60
N ASN A 365 12.37 15.19 -3.57
CA ASN A 365 12.48 16.59 -3.17
C ASN A 365 13.77 16.86 -2.36
N GLU A 366 14.28 15.84 -1.67
CA GLU A 366 15.58 15.85 -0.99
C GLU A 366 16.76 15.71 -1.98
N GLY A 367 16.49 15.55 -3.27
CA GLY A 367 17.50 15.30 -4.29
C GLY A 367 18.10 13.90 -4.24
N ARG A 368 17.43 12.95 -3.58
CA ARG A 368 17.90 11.55 -3.54
C ARG A 368 17.72 10.89 -4.90
N ARG A 369 18.73 10.16 -5.32
CA ARG A 369 18.72 9.39 -6.54
C ARG A 369 18.29 7.96 -6.26
N ALA A 370 17.31 7.44 -7.02
CA ALA A 370 16.78 6.10 -6.83
C ALA A 370 17.09 5.14 -7.99
N SER A 371 17.87 5.60 -8.98
CA SER A 371 18.30 4.79 -10.12
C SER A 371 19.62 5.33 -10.68
N ALA A 372 20.47 4.46 -11.21
CA ALA A 372 21.66 4.87 -11.96
C ALA A 372 21.31 5.61 -13.27
N PHE A 373 20.10 5.42 -13.78
CA PHE A 373 19.69 5.87 -15.11
C PHE A 373 18.78 7.10 -15.12
N PHE A 374 18.41 7.60 -13.93
CA PHE A 374 17.63 8.83 -13.80
C PHE A 374 18.13 9.70 -12.64
N ASP A 375 18.43 10.96 -12.94
CA ASP A 375 18.79 12.01 -12.01
C ASP A 375 17.86 13.20 -12.23
N ILE A 376 16.95 13.46 -11.28
CA ILE A 376 15.96 14.54 -11.39
C ILE A 376 16.63 15.91 -11.50
N SER A 377 17.74 16.13 -10.78
CA SER A 377 18.43 17.41 -10.77
C SER A 377 19.06 17.71 -12.14
N LEU A 378 19.69 16.71 -12.74
CA LEU A 378 20.22 16.80 -14.10
C LEU A 378 19.08 17.03 -15.09
N TYR A 379 18.00 16.23 -15.03
CA TYR A 379 16.89 16.32 -15.95
C TYR A 379 16.22 17.69 -15.91
N LYS A 380 15.99 18.23 -14.71
CA LYS A 380 15.45 19.59 -14.55
C LYS A 380 16.39 20.67 -15.07
N SER A 381 17.69 20.60 -14.74
CA SER A 381 18.64 21.65 -15.13
C SER A 381 18.87 21.69 -16.64
N THR A 382 18.78 20.53 -17.30
CA THR A 382 19.04 20.41 -18.74
C THR A 382 17.91 20.96 -19.59
N TYR A 383 16.63 20.76 -19.19
CA TYR A 383 15.47 21.03 -20.03
C TYR A 383 14.63 22.21 -19.55
N LYS A 384 14.92 23.41 -20.11
CA LYS A 384 14.20 24.67 -19.79
C LYS A 384 12.71 24.64 -20.17
N ASP A 385 12.37 23.91 -21.23
CA ASP A 385 10.97 23.69 -21.65
C ASP A 385 10.18 22.97 -20.55
N LEU A 386 10.75 21.94 -19.93
CA LEU A 386 10.14 21.23 -18.83
C LEU A 386 10.09 22.07 -17.54
N GLN A 387 11.12 22.89 -17.29
CA GLN A 387 11.09 23.82 -16.15
C GLN A 387 9.90 24.79 -16.25
N LYS A 388 9.66 25.32 -17.47
CA LYS A 388 8.52 26.20 -17.72
C LYS A 388 7.17 25.47 -17.56
N ALA A 389 7.09 24.21 -17.98
CA ALA A 389 5.85 23.42 -17.95
C ALA A 389 5.52 22.85 -16.56
N PHE A 390 6.52 22.43 -15.80
CA PHE A 390 6.35 21.64 -14.57
C PHE A 390 6.77 22.37 -13.28
N GLY A 391 7.60 23.41 -13.38
CA GLY A 391 8.07 24.19 -12.23
C GLY A 391 8.75 23.31 -11.19
N SER A 392 8.24 23.32 -9.95
CA SER A 392 8.74 22.52 -8.84
C SER A 392 8.13 21.12 -8.73
N ASN A 393 7.16 20.76 -9.58
CA ASN A 393 6.45 19.48 -9.47
C ASN A 393 7.31 18.31 -9.97
N ASN A 394 8.04 17.67 -9.07
CA ASN A 394 8.99 16.62 -9.38
C ASN A 394 8.34 15.34 -9.94
N THR A 395 7.11 15.00 -9.54
CA THR A 395 6.42 13.82 -10.09
C THR A 395 6.09 13.97 -11.56
N LYS A 396 5.84 15.20 -12.06
CA LYS A 396 5.66 15.46 -13.49
C LYS A 396 6.92 15.16 -14.30
N TYR A 397 8.11 15.43 -13.77
CA TYR A 397 9.36 15.08 -14.45
C TYR A 397 9.59 13.57 -14.50
N LEU A 398 9.24 12.82 -13.42
CA LEU A 398 9.27 11.35 -13.45
C LEU A 398 8.35 10.82 -14.55
N THR A 399 7.08 11.23 -14.50
CA THR A 399 6.07 10.78 -15.46
C THR A 399 6.47 11.13 -16.90
N HIS A 400 6.94 12.36 -17.12
CA HIS A 400 7.39 12.78 -18.45
C HIS A 400 8.54 11.94 -18.97
N PHE A 401 9.57 11.68 -18.13
CA PHE A 401 10.70 10.86 -18.56
C PHE A 401 10.26 9.45 -18.95
N VAL A 402 9.46 8.81 -18.13
CA VAL A 402 8.97 7.44 -18.36
C VAL A 402 8.09 7.37 -19.62
N SER A 403 7.12 8.29 -19.77
CA SER A 403 6.14 8.23 -20.86
C SER A 403 6.66 8.75 -22.20
N GLN A 404 7.55 9.74 -22.18
CA GLN A 404 7.97 10.48 -23.40
C GLN A 404 9.47 10.66 -23.48
N GLY A 405 10.11 11.22 -22.43
CA GLY A 405 11.49 11.69 -22.46
C GLY A 405 12.52 10.65 -22.88
N ILE A 406 12.33 9.39 -22.46
CA ILE A 406 13.21 8.28 -22.85
C ILE A 406 13.14 8.01 -24.38
N ASN A 407 11.95 8.13 -24.98
CA ASN A 407 11.73 7.96 -26.42
C ASN A 407 12.15 9.19 -27.23
N GLU A 408 12.06 10.39 -26.64
CA GLU A 408 12.59 11.64 -27.22
C GLU A 408 14.12 11.68 -27.25
N GLY A 409 14.77 10.74 -26.57
CA GLY A 409 16.23 10.69 -26.48
C GLY A 409 16.83 11.69 -25.51
N ARG A 410 16.05 12.18 -24.54
CA ARG A 410 16.52 13.16 -23.55
C ARG A 410 17.53 12.54 -22.57
N ASP A 411 18.54 13.30 -22.23
CA ASP A 411 19.57 12.94 -21.25
C ASP A 411 18.97 12.95 -19.85
N SER A 412 18.99 11.81 -19.18
CA SER A 412 18.40 11.63 -17.84
C SER A 412 19.41 11.29 -16.77
N SER A 413 20.64 10.93 -17.18
CA SER A 413 21.74 10.65 -16.28
C SER A 413 23.10 10.87 -16.96
N ASP A 414 24.16 10.99 -16.17
CA ASP A 414 25.50 11.14 -16.70
C ASP A 414 26.03 9.87 -17.41
N VAL A 415 25.41 8.73 -17.16
CA VAL A 415 25.91 7.44 -17.67
C VAL A 415 25.09 6.88 -18.82
N PHE A 416 23.86 7.39 -19.04
CA PHE A 416 22.98 6.92 -20.09
C PHE A 416 22.13 8.04 -20.72
N SER A 417 22.07 8.03 -22.05
CA SER A 417 21.16 8.80 -22.89
C SER A 417 20.69 7.88 -24.02
N SER A 418 19.39 7.67 -24.13
CA SER A 418 18.84 6.86 -25.22
C SER A 418 19.12 7.45 -26.59
N GLY A 419 19.10 8.80 -26.70
CA GLY A 419 19.44 9.52 -27.94
C GLY A 419 20.90 9.35 -28.31
N PHE A 420 21.85 9.54 -27.38
CA PHE A 420 23.26 9.30 -27.62
C PHE A 420 23.54 7.85 -28.04
N TYR A 421 23.00 6.88 -27.29
CA TYR A 421 23.21 5.46 -27.52
C TYR A 421 22.66 5.02 -28.89
N LYS A 422 21.44 5.46 -29.23
CA LYS A 422 20.85 5.29 -30.55
C LYS A 422 21.72 5.87 -31.66
N ASN A 423 22.23 7.10 -31.50
CA ASN A 423 23.00 7.77 -32.55
C ASN A 423 24.37 7.11 -32.75
N LYS A 424 24.95 6.55 -31.69
CA LYS A 424 26.28 5.93 -31.73
C LYS A 424 26.29 4.54 -32.38
N TYR A 425 25.22 3.74 -32.19
CA TYR A 425 25.20 2.33 -32.59
C TYR A 425 24.13 2.04 -33.67
N SER A 426 24.58 1.85 -34.91
CA SER A 426 23.70 1.61 -36.07
C SER A 426 22.98 0.26 -36.02
N ASP A 427 23.62 -0.75 -35.43
CA ASP A 427 23.03 -2.06 -35.17
C ASP A 427 21.79 -1.97 -34.27
N LEU A 428 21.88 -1.18 -33.21
CA LEU A 428 20.78 -0.98 -32.29
C LEU A 428 19.66 -0.11 -32.91
N ARG A 429 20.02 0.86 -33.77
CA ARG A 429 18.99 1.63 -34.51
C ARG A 429 18.12 0.74 -35.41
N LYS A 430 18.75 -0.23 -36.08
CA LYS A 430 18.01 -1.19 -36.89
C LYS A 430 17.10 -2.09 -36.06
N ALA A 431 17.54 -2.48 -34.86
CA ALA A 431 16.79 -3.38 -33.98
C ALA A 431 15.66 -2.70 -33.23
N PHE A 432 15.84 -1.48 -32.73
CA PHE A 432 14.95 -0.85 -31.76
C PHE A 432 14.21 0.41 -32.28
N GLY A 433 14.62 0.95 -33.43
CA GLY A 433 13.96 2.13 -34.01
C GLY A 433 13.94 3.34 -33.05
N ASN A 434 12.76 3.76 -32.66
CA ASN A 434 12.55 4.90 -31.73
C ASN A 434 12.22 4.47 -30.29
N ASN A 435 12.28 3.17 -29.96
CA ASN A 435 11.96 2.69 -28.64
C ASN A 435 13.12 2.91 -27.65
N GLY A 436 13.07 4.03 -26.93
CA GLY A 436 14.07 4.42 -25.94
C GLY A 436 14.24 3.41 -24.79
N THR A 437 13.16 2.77 -24.39
CA THR A 437 13.17 1.71 -23.36
C THR A 437 14.05 0.53 -23.79
N ASN A 438 13.96 0.08 -25.05
CA ASN A 438 14.79 -1.03 -25.52
C ASN A 438 16.27 -0.69 -25.55
N TYR A 439 16.63 0.58 -25.83
CA TYR A 439 18.04 1.01 -25.72
C TYR A 439 18.55 0.95 -24.27
N LEU A 440 17.72 1.36 -23.31
CA LEU A 440 18.08 1.27 -21.89
C LEU A 440 18.22 -0.18 -21.44
N LEU A 441 17.25 -1.02 -21.75
CA LEU A 441 17.27 -2.44 -21.39
C LEU A 441 18.46 -3.16 -22.03
N HIS A 442 18.78 -2.86 -23.29
CA HIS A 442 19.99 -3.37 -23.92
C HIS A 442 21.27 -2.93 -23.19
N PHE A 443 21.36 -1.64 -22.82
CA PHE A 443 22.52 -1.13 -22.09
C PHE A 443 22.67 -1.82 -20.72
N GLN A 444 21.60 -1.98 -19.98
CA GLN A 444 21.60 -2.65 -18.68
C GLN A 444 22.02 -4.13 -18.79
N ASN A 445 21.45 -4.86 -19.75
CA ASN A 445 21.63 -6.30 -19.83
C ASN A 445 22.95 -6.69 -20.52
N ASN A 446 23.35 -5.95 -21.55
CA ASN A 446 24.46 -6.28 -22.45
C ASN A 446 25.46 -5.15 -22.63
N GLY A 447 25.00 -3.95 -23.04
CA GLY A 447 25.87 -2.88 -23.51
C GLY A 447 26.94 -2.43 -22.49
N LEU A 448 26.60 -2.34 -21.21
CA LEU A 448 27.55 -2.01 -20.15
C LEU A 448 28.61 -3.11 -20.00
N LYS A 449 28.25 -4.37 -20.08
CA LYS A 449 29.18 -5.52 -20.05
C LYS A 449 30.09 -5.54 -21.27
N GLU A 450 29.55 -5.19 -22.43
CA GLU A 450 30.29 -5.06 -23.69
C GLU A 450 31.21 -3.82 -23.70
N GLY A 451 31.13 -2.97 -22.68
CA GLY A 451 31.92 -1.73 -22.64
C GLY A 451 31.40 -0.65 -23.58
N ARG A 452 30.15 -0.75 -24.09
CA ARG A 452 29.58 0.28 -24.95
C ARG A 452 29.35 1.59 -24.18
N GLN A 453 29.72 2.70 -24.79
CA GLN A 453 29.46 4.02 -24.25
C GLN A 453 28.02 4.46 -24.52
N ALA A 454 27.27 4.82 -23.48
CA ALA A 454 25.87 5.20 -23.60
C ALA A 454 25.58 6.66 -23.22
N SER A 455 26.60 7.45 -22.91
CA SER A 455 26.48 8.89 -22.71
C SER A 455 27.74 9.63 -23.16
N GLN A 456 27.62 10.95 -23.30
CA GLN A 456 28.78 11.79 -23.58
C GLN A 456 29.77 11.88 -22.41
N ASN A 457 29.26 11.73 -21.18
CA ASN A 457 30.00 12.01 -19.95
C ASN A 457 30.74 10.78 -19.38
N PHE A 458 30.35 9.56 -19.79
CA PHE A 458 30.89 8.34 -19.23
C PHE A 458 31.16 7.27 -20.29
N ASN A 459 32.37 6.77 -20.27
CA ASN A 459 32.85 5.60 -21.02
C ASN A 459 33.56 4.67 -20.04
N VAL A 460 32.99 3.51 -19.77
CA VAL A 460 33.55 2.58 -18.77
C VAL A 460 34.96 2.10 -19.13
N SER A 461 35.26 1.89 -20.41
CA SER A 461 36.58 1.43 -20.86
C SER A 461 37.63 2.48 -20.60
N LEU A 462 37.35 3.76 -20.90
CA LEU A 462 38.27 4.87 -20.58
C LEU A 462 38.43 5.07 -19.08
N TYR A 463 37.33 4.93 -18.32
CA TYR A 463 37.36 5.05 -16.87
C TYR A 463 38.22 3.97 -16.21
N LYS A 464 38.16 2.74 -16.73
CA LYS A 464 39.07 1.64 -16.33
C LYS A 464 40.50 1.94 -16.71
N GLU A 465 40.75 2.40 -17.93
CA GLU A 465 42.12 2.74 -18.41
C GLU A 465 42.75 3.83 -17.54
N ASN A 466 41.96 4.84 -17.16
CA ASN A 466 42.48 6.02 -16.45
C ASN A 466 42.81 5.73 -14.97
N TYR A 467 42.21 4.73 -14.33
CA TYR A 467 42.29 4.58 -12.87
C TYR A 467 42.65 3.16 -12.44
N SER A 468 43.96 2.90 -12.26
CA SER A 468 44.49 1.60 -11.83
C SER A 468 44.10 1.19 -10.41
N ASP A 469 43.79 2.15 -9.54
CA ASP A 469 43.26 1.92 -8.20
C ASP A 469 41.89 1.20 -8.27
N LEU A 470 41.02 1.64 -9.17
CA LEU A 470 39.70 1.02 -9.38
C LEU A 470 39.81 -0.38 -10.01
N ASN A 471 40.84 -0.60 -10.87
CA ASN A 471 41.07 -1.92 -11.46
C ASN A 471 41.38 -2.99 -10.41
N LYS A 472 42.10 -2.62 -9.35
CA LYS A 472 42.37 -3.52 -8.22
C LYS A 472 41.11 -3.82 -7.41
N ALA A 473 40.21 -2.85 -7.28
CA ALA A 473 38.99 -2.97 -6.47
C ALA A 473 37.87 -3.68 -7.22
N PHE A 474 37.66 -3.42 -8.51
CA PHE A 474 36.47 -3.80 -9.26
C PHE A 474 36.73 -4.85 -10.35
N GLY A 475 37.96 -5.08 -10.75
CA GLY A 475 38.31 -6.07 -11.79
C GLY A 475 37.56 -5.83 -13.10
N ASN A 476 36.83 -6.84 -13.54
CA ASN A 476 36.04 -6.76 -14.79
C ASN A 476 34.56 -6.36 -14.60
N ASN A 477 34.16 -5.99 -13.38
CA ASN A 477 32.77 -5.62 -13.13
C ASN A 477 32.47 -4.17 -13.54
N ASN A 478 32.02 -3.96 -14.77
CA ASN A 478 31.74 -2.64 -15.34
C ASN A 478 30.65 -1.86 -14.57
N GLU A 479 29.73 -2.56 -13.90
CA GLU A 479 28.70 -1.92 -13.08
C GLU A 479 29.29 -1.20 -11.86
N LEU A 480 30.29 -1.78 -11.21
CA LEU A 480 30.98 -1.14 -10.09
C LEU A 480 31.69 0.16 -10.51
N TYR A 481 32.31 0.18 -11.71
CA TYR A 481 32.92 1.42 -12.24
C TYR A 481 31.87 2.49 -12.54
N MET A 482 30.72 2.11 -13.10
CA MET A 482 29.62 3.03 -13.37
C MET A 482 29.06 3.62 -12.06
N ASN A 483 28.81 2.77 -11.07
CA ASN A 483 28.31 3.20 -9.77
C ASN A 483 29.32 4.08 -9.04
N HIS A 484 30.61 3.72 -9.05
CA HIS A 484 31.67 4.56 -8.49
C HIS A 484 31.72 5.94 -9.15
N TYR A 485 31.59 6.01 -10.49
CA TYR A 485 31.60 7.30 -11.20
C TYR A 485 30.42 8.18 -10.74
N ILE A 486 29.23 7.60 -10.60
CA ILE A 486 28.03 8.32 -10.15
C ILE A 486 28.20 8.86 -8.73
N GLU A 487 28.73 8.05 -7.81
CA GLU A 487 28.76 8.35 -6.38
C GLU A 487 29.94 9.21 -5.96
N TYR A 488 31.10 8.89 -6.49
CA TYR A 488 32.38 9.45 -6.08
C TYR A 488 33.12 10.15 -7.22
N GLY A 489 33.24 9.49 -8.37
CA GLY A 489 34.10 9.92 -9.46
C GLY A 489 33.82 11.33 -9.95
N LYS A 490 32.55 11.74 -10.02
CA LYS A 490 32.14 13.12 -10.35
C LYS A 490 32.63 14.12 -9.29
N LYS A 491 32.45 13.80 -8.01
CA LYS A 491 32.89 14.65 -6.88
C LYS A 491 34.43 14.75 -6.82
N GLU A 492 35.09 13.64 -7.13
CA GLU A 492 36.53 13.55 -7.24
C GLU A 492 37.07 14.14 -8.55
N ARG A 493 36.19 14.59 -9.44
CA ARG A 493 36.54 15.14 -10.76
C ARG A 493 37.37 14.17 -11.61
N ARG A 494 37.08 12.87 -11.52
CA ARG A 494 37.73 11.85 -12.32
C ARG A 494 37.27 11.93 -13.78
N ALA A 495 38.21 11.92 -14.71
CA ALA A 495 37.93 11.90 -16.14
C ALA A 495 37.36 10.55 -16.57
N ALA A 496 36.13 10.55 -17.12
CA ALA A 496 35.45 9.33 -17.52
C ALA A 496 35.11 9.26 -19.02
N ASN A 497 35.37 10.31 -19.78
CA ASN A 497 35.04 10.41 -21.21
C ASN A 497 36.21 10.72 -22.10
N VAL A 498 37.38 10.84 -21.52
CA VAL A 498 38.66 11.11 -22.24
C VAL A 498 39.76 10.19 -21.70
N SER A 499 40.61 9.66 -22.57
CA SER A 499 41.81 8.94 -22.18
C SER A 499 42.84 9.93 -21.65
N LEU A 500 43.25 9.80 -20.39
CA LEU A 500 44.29 10.63 -19.80
C LEU A 500 45.65 10.41 -20.51
N LYS A 501 45.89 9.19 -20.99
CA LYS A 501 47.08 8.85 -21.77
C LYS A 501 47.12 9.62 -23.09
N GLU A 502 46.03 9.66 -23.84
CA GLU A 502 45.96 10.41 -25.09
C GLU A 502 45.89 11.92 -24.85
N LEU A 503 45.25 12.37 -23.76
CA LEU A 503 45.20 13.78 -23.37
C LEU A 503 46.60 14.36 -23.09
N SER A 504 47.53 13.55 -22.62
CA SER A 504 48.91 13.99 -22.39
C SER A 504 49.63 14.50 -23.65
N TYR A 505 49.13 14.19 -24.85
CA TYR A 505 49.67 14.76 -26.11
C TYR A 505 49.31 16.23 -26.31
N VAL A 506 48.26 16.72 -25.68
CA VAL A 506 47.70 18.07 -25.88
C VAL A 506 47.61 18.91 -24.61
N PHE A 507 47.79 18.28 -23.43
CA PHE A 507 47.67 18.92 -22.14
C PHE A 507 48.81 18.56 -21.19
N ASN A 508 49.41 19.60 -20.56
CA ASN A 508 50.35 19.52 -19.47
C ASN A 508 49.97 20.62 -18.45
N ALA A 509 49.57 20.23 -17.24
CA ALA A 509 49.04 21.13 -16.24
C ALA A 509 50.03 22.25 -15.86
N LYS A 510 51.32 21.88 -15.64
CA LYS A 510 52.38 22.85 -15.29
C LYS A 510 52.57 23.87 -16.42
N TYR A 511 52.70 23.41 -17.65
CA TYR A 511 52.85 24.30 -18.82
C TYR A 511 51.63 25.23 -18.97
N TYR A 512 50.41 24.69 -18.79
CA TYR A 512 49.19 25.46 -18.92
C TYR A 512 49.07 26.55 -17.85
N ALA A 513 49.35 26.24 -16.59
CA ALA A 513 49.39 27.21 -15.51
C ALA A 513 50.48 28.29 -15.71
N ASP A 514 51.68 27.88 -16.09
CA ASP A 514 52.80 28.82 -16.29
C ASP A 514 52.56 29.75 -17.49
N LYS A 515 51.85 29.28 -18.51
CA LYS A 515 51.50 30.08 -19.70
C LYS A 515 50.36 31.07 -19.46
N TYR A 516 49.48 30.77 -18.53
CA TYR A 516 48.29 31.61 -18.24
C TYR A 516 48.28 32.01 -16.76
N PRO A 517 48.83 33.21 -16.41
CA PRO A 517 48.93 33.68 -15.02
C PRO A 517 47.58 33.78 -14.30
N ASP A 518 46.47 34.04 -15.02
CA ASP A 518 45.11 34.05 -14.52
C ASP A 518 44.72 32.66 -13.92
N LEU A 519 45.05 31.59 -14.65
CA LEU A 519 44.79 30.24 -14.21
C LEU A 519 45.71 29.81 -13.06
N LYS A 520 46.97 30.20 -13.13
CA LYS A 520 47.92 29.93 -12.04
C LYS A 520 47.51 30.60 -10.74
N LYS A 521 47.02 31.83 -10.79
CA LYS A 521 46.49 32.54 -9.63
C LYS A 521 45.25 31.88 -9.08
N ALA A 522 44.32 31.40 -9.92
CA ALA A 522 43.04 30.82 -9.52
C ALA A 522 43.16 29.37 -9.05
N MET A 523 44.01 28.55 -9.67
CA MET A 523 44.03 27.10 -9.52
C MET A 523 45.40 26.54 -9.09
N GLY A 524 46.46 27.38 -9.04
CA GLY A 524 47.80 26.92 -8.77
C GLY A 524 48.28 25.93 -9.83
N TYR A 525 48.92 24.84 -9.37
CA TYR A 525 49.30 23.70 -10.20
C TYR A 525 48.38 22.50 -10.02
N ASN A 526 47.13 22.73 -9.61
CA ASN A 526 46.16 21.64 -9.47
C ASN A 526 45.80 21.06 -10.84
N GLU A 527 46.38 19.90 -11.15
CA GLU A 527 46.20 19.24 -12.45
C GLU A 527 44.74 18.99 -12.81
N THR A 528 43.92 18.57 -11.85
CA THR A 528 42.51 18.26 -12.08
C THR A 528 41.71 19.50 -12.46
N LEU A 529 41.86 20.61 -11.73
CA LEU A 529 41.20 21.88 -12.04
C LEU A 529 41.62 22.48 -13.37
N LEU A 530 42.94 22.45 -13.64
CA LEU A 530 43.53 22.94 -14.89
C LEU A 530 43.06 22.12 -16.09
N ARG A 531 42.97 20.79 -15.94
CA ARG A 531 42.47 19.88 -16.96
C ARG A 531 40.99 20.15 -17.27
N GLU A 532 40.17 20.29 -16.23
CA GLU A 532 38.76 20.63 -16.39
C GLU A 532 38.57 21.97 -17.09
N HIS A 533 39.29 22.98 -16.67
CA HIS A 533 39.26 24.28 -17.33
C HIS A 533 39.68 24.17 -18.81
N PHE A 534 40.76 23.42 -19.12
CA PHE A 534 41.19 23.24 -20.50
C PHE A 534 40.10 22.59 -21.36
N LEU A 535 39.51 21.51 -20.88
CA LEU A 535 38.49 20.76 -21.61
C LEU A 535 37.13 21.53 -21.72
N ALA A 536 36.75 22.30 -20.70
CA ALA A 536 35.50 23.02 -20.69
C ALA A 536 35.55 24.41 -21.37
N HIS A 537 36.69 25.06 -21.32
CA HIS A 537 36.85 26.44 -21.79
C HIS A 537 38.08 26.63 -22.67
N GLY A 538 39.27 26.23 -22.19
CA GLY A 538 40.55 26.58 -22.82
C GLY A 538 40.67 26.15 -24.27
N ILE A 539 40.20 24.96 -24.64
CA ILE A 539 40.24 24.47 -26.03
C ILE A 539 39.33 25.28 -26.94
N TYR A 540 38.17 25.71 -26.47
CA TYR A 540 37.22 26.55 -27.22
C TYR A 540 37.80 27.95 -27.43
N GLU A 541 38.51 28.48 -26.43
CA GLU A 541 39.21 29.76 -26.48
C GLU A 541 40.49 29.68 -27.32
N GLY A 542 40.90 28.49 -27.77
CA GLY A 542 42.13 28.27 -28.50
C GLY A 542 43.39 28.36 -27.63
N ARG A 543 43.28 28.26 -26.31
CA ARG A 543 44.44 28.27 -25.39
C ARG A 543 45.29 27.04 -25.61
N GLN A 544 46.60 27.27 -25.64
CA GLN A 544 47.61 26.20 -25.79
C GLN A 544 47.95 25.62 -24.40
N ALA A 545 47.70 24.33 -24.21
CA ALA A 545 47.95 23.65 -22.92
C ALA A 545 49.09 22.64 -22.95
N HIS A 546 49.79 22.51 -24.06
CA HIS A 546 50.99 21.66 -24.20
C HIS A 546 51.99 22.30 -25.13
N PRO A 547 53.31 22.20 -24.86
CA PRO A 547 54.34 22.83 -25.71
C PRO A 547 54.28 22.33 -27.15
N ASN A 548 53.93 21.06 -27.38
CA ASN A 548 53.94 20.43 -28.70
C ASN A 548 52.55 20.46 -29.39
N PHE A 549 51.51 21.10 -28.80
CA PHE A 549 50.20 21.19 -29.41
C PHE A 549 49.56 22.58 -29.22
N SER A 550 49.20 23.20 -30.33
CA SER A 550 48.39 24.40 -30.39
C SER A 550 47.27 24.15 -31.39
N VAL A 551 46.01 24.18 -30.93
CA VAL A 551 44.85 23.93 -31.78
C VAL A 551 44.77 24.92 -32.94
N LEU A 552 45.13 26.18 -32.71
CA LEU A 552 45.11 27.22 -33.74
C LEU A 552 46.14 26.94 -34.84
N LYS A 553 47.41 26.63 -34.46
CA LYS A 553 48.44 26.26 -35.41
C LYS A 553 48.17 24.95 -36.14
N TYR A 554 47.63 23.96 -35.43
CA TYR A 554 47.25 22.67 -36.01
C TYR A 554 46.16 22.84 -37.08
N LYS A 555 45.16 23.69 -36.80
CA LYS A 555 44.10 24.05 -37.73
C LYS A 555 44.62 24.79 -38.96
N GLU A 556 45.55 25.70 -38.76
CA GLU A 556 46.19 26.44 -39.90
C GLU A 556 46.97 25.52 -40.83
N ARG A 557 47.72 24.57 -40.25
CA ARG A 557 48.68 23.72 -40.98
C ARG A 557 48.00 22.67 -41.85
N TYR A 558 46.85 22.15 -41.44
CA TYR A 558 46.25 20.98 -42.09
C TYR A 558 44.93 21.34 -42.79
N ALA A 559 45.00 21.67 -44.09
CA ALA A 559 43.83 22.05 -44.90
C ALA A 559 42.80 20.92 -45.11
N ASP A 560 43.27 19.65 -45.04
CA ASP A 560 42.41 18.46 -45.06
C ASP A 560 41.47 18.43 -43.87
N LEU A 561 41.98 18.71 -42.69
CA LEU A 561 41.18 18.77 -41.47
C LEU A 561 40.25 19.99 -41.43
N LYS A 562 40.69 21.12 -42.00
CA LYS A 562 39.92 22.34 -42.05
C LYS A 562 38.61 22.18 -42.87
N ARG A 563 38.67 21.40 -43.96
CA ARG A 563 37.49 21.04 -44.75
C ARG A 563 36.50 20.18 -43.96
N ASN A 564 36.97 19.31 -43.07
CA ASN A 564 36.14 18.38 -42.35
C ASN A 564 35.63 18.90 -40.99
N PHE A 565 36.40 19.75 -40.31
CA PHE A 565 36.15 20.17 -38.93
C PHE A 565 35.74 21.63 -38.80
N GLY A 566 35.93 22.45 -39.86
CA GLY A 566 35.58 23.87 -39.85
C GLY A 566 36.25 24.62 -38.69
N ASN A 567 35.46 25.21 -37.84
CA ASN A 567 35.90 25.98 -36.67
C ASN A 567 35.87 25.19 -35.33
N ASP A 568 35.57 23.91 -35.37
CA ASP A 568 35.42 23.08 -34.17
C ASP A 568 36.78 22.66 -33.58
N ASN A 569 37.31 23.46 -32.67
CA ASN A 569 38.60 23.22 -32.00
C ASN A 569 38.68 21.86 -31.30
N VAL A 570 37.57 21.36 -30.78
CA VAL A 570 37.53 20.06 -30.09
C VAL A 570 37.83 18.92 -31.06
N LYS A 571 37.29 18.95 -32.27
CA LYS A 571 37.58 17.94 -33.31
C LYS A 571 39.03 17.90 -33.73
N TYR A 572 39.71 19.05 -33.80
CA TYR A 572 41.14 19.10 -34.08
C TYR A 572 41.96 18.51 -32.92
N MET A 573 41.60 18.82 -31.69
CA MET A 573 42.20 18.22 -30.50
C MET A 573 42.06 16.70 -30.49
N GLU A 574 40.83 16.23 -30.67
CA GLU A 574 40.53 14.78 -30.70
C GLU A 574 41.27 14.07 -31.84
N HIS A 575 41.31 14.68 -33.01
CA HIS A 575 42.06 14.12 -34.12
C HIS A 575 43.56 14.00 -33.79
N TYR A 576 44.14 15.06 -33.19
CA TYR A 576 45.57 15.02 -32.82
C TYR A 576 45.85 13.95 -31.76
N MET A 577 45.00 13.86 -30.75
CA MET A 577 45.11 12.86 -29.69
C MET A 577 45.05 11.42 -30.23
N LYS A 578 44.08 11.14 -31.09
CA LYS A 578 43.79 9.77 -31.57
C LYS A 578 44.70 9.34 -32.72
N TYR A 579 45.03 10.24 -33.62
CA TYR A 579 45.70 9.96 -34.90
C TYR A 579 46.93 10.82 -35.11
N GLY A 580 46.79 12.15 -35.08
CA GLY A 580 47.81 13.08 -35.52
C GLY A 580 49.14 12.92 -34.81
N ALA A 581 49.15 12.71 -33.49
CA ALA A 581 50.39 12.47 -32.72
C ALA A 581 51.10 11.17 -33.17
N LYS A 582 50.33 10.12 -33.47
CA LYS A 582 50.84 8.81 -33.91
C LYS A 582 51.29 8.86 -35.37
N GLU A 583 50.65 9.67 -36.20
CA GLU A 583 51.00 9.93 -37.60
C GLU A 583 52.20 10.85 -37.74
N GLY A 584 52.75 11.37 -36.64
CA GLY A 584 53.86 12.30 -36.65
C GLY A 584 53.49 13.70 -37.16
N ARG A 585 52.21 14.07 -37.17
CA ARG A 585 51.76 15.42 -37.55
C ARG A 585 52.27 16.44 -36.54
N LYS A 586 52.82 17.57 -37.02
CA LYS A 586 53.23 18.66 -36.12
C LYS A 586 52.03 19.33 -35.49
N GLY A 587 51.94 19.31 -34.15
CA GLY A 587 50.84 19.89 -33.40
C GLY A 587 50.94 21.38 -33.13
N ASN A 588 52.13 21.97 -33.23
CA ASN A 588 52.41 23.39 -32.94
C ASN A 588 53.15 24.08 -34.07
#